data_bc2f36a51a397eb3c0ce8f9b941e8b2d
#
_entry.id   bc2f36a51a397eb3c0ce8f9b941e8b2d
#
_cell.length_a   1.000
_cell.length_b   1.000
_cell.length_c   1.000
_cell.angle_alpha   90.00
_cell.angle_beta   90.00
_cell.angle_gamma   90.00
#
_symmetry.space_group_name_H-M   'P 1'
#
loop_
_entity.id
_entity.type
_entity.pdbx_description
1 polymer ?
#
loop_
_entity_poly.entity_id
_entity_poly.type
_entity_poly.pdbx_seq_one_letter_code
_entity_poly.pdbx_strand_id
1 'polypeptide(L)'
;YKELVSHGFTLDGKGNKMSKSLGNVIVPADMVRLHGSDILRLWVASTDYTEDVRISDDLIKQVKESYRKIRNTYKFMLGNLKDFDYTKDSIKYEDMPYYDKYMMNELNKFTKNVLEEYNNYNFQNVYKLVNNFVSFTLSNFYLDFTKDILYIEKADSLVRRSVQTVLYNILNNEVKLLAPILPYTSEEVYSLLPHTEESVHLTDMPEVVTYSDSAEVEELFNLFFELKDKVNKKLEEARNEKLIGSALEAVVKINLDPKYNEVKEKLGSYLHQLFIVSKVEYTTDGEEVVVEKSTGEKCNRCWNYVDHLNGDICDRCHNIINS
;
A
#
# COMPACT_ATOMS: atom_id res chain seq x y z
N TYR A 1 -23.61 -12.06 30.58
CA TYR A 1 -22.87 -11.40 29.44
C TYR A 1 -23.30 -9.95 29.33
N LYS A 2 -22.42 -9.11 28.85
CA LYS A 2 -22.70 -7.68 28.71
C LYS A 2 -23.38 -7.38 27.36
N GLU A 3 -23.03 -8.13 26.33
CA GLU A 3 -23.49 -7.94 24.96
C GLU A 3 -23.87 -9.25 24.33
N LEU A 4 -24.83 -9.23 23.40
CA LEU A 4 -25.28 -10.36 22.59
C LEU A 4 -25.28 -9.93 21.14
N VAL A 5 -24.45 -10.58 20.33
CA VAL A 5 -24.41 -10.38 18.88
C VAL A 5 -25.11 -11.56 18.21
N SER A 6 -26.16 -11.29 17.44
CA SER A 6 -26.87 -12.28 16.64
C SER A 6 -26.46 -12.22 15.18
N HIS A 7 -26.65 -13.30 14.44
CA HIS A 7 -26.33 -13.38 13.02
C HIS A 7 -27.45 -14.06 12.23
N GLY A 8 -27.49 -13.83 10.92
CA GLY A 8 -28.37 -14.49 9.97
C GLY A 8 -27.97 -15.93 9.65
N PHE A 9 -28.71 -16.58 8.78
CA PHE A 9 -28.39 -17.92 8.30
C PHE A 9 -27.37 -17.90 7.16
N THR A 10 -26.62 -18.98 7.03
CA THR A 10 -25.78 -19.23 5.86
C THR A 10 -26.59 -20.04 4.84
N LEU A 11 -26.74 -19.46 3.65
CA LEU A 11 -27.49 -20.02 2.53
C LEU A 11 -26.55 -20.53 1.43
N ASP A 12 -27.02 -21.41 0.54
CA ASP A 12 -26.26 -21.78 -0.65
C ASP A 12 -26.13 -20.62 -1.65
N GLY A 13 -25.34 -20.78 -2.72
CA GLY A 13 -25.13 -19.74 -3.73
C GLY A 13 -26.40 -19.26 -4.44
N LYS A 14 -27.49 -20.07 -4.40
CA LYS A 14 -28.80 -19.72 -4.96
C LYS A 14 -29.71 -19.04 -3.94
N GLY A 15 -29.30 -18.92 -2.68
CA GLY A 15 -30.09 -18.34 -1.60
C GLY A 15 -31.06 -19.33 -0.94
N ASN A 16 -30.85 -20.64 -1.09
CA ASN A 16 -31.68 -21.64 -0.43
C ASN A 16 -31.04 -22.06 0.90
N LYS A 17 -31.89 -22.40 1.87
CA LYS A 17 -31.46 -23.01 3.13
C LYS A 17 -30.73 -24.33 2.85
N MET A 18 -29.53 -24.47 3.42
CA MET A 18 -28.75 -25.70 3.29
C MET A 18 -29.38 -26.84 4.09
N SER A 19 -29.56 -28.00 3.43
CA SER A 19 -30.02 -29.23 4.09
C SER A 19 -29.41 -30.46 3.47
N LYS A 20 -29.24 -31.51 4.28
CA LYS A 20 -28.75 -32.82 3.80
C LYS A 20 -29.63 -33.43 2.72
N SER A 21 -30.94 -33.24 2.83
CA SER A 21 -31.91 -33.77 1.87
C SER A 21 -31.84 -33.10 0.48
N LEU A 22 -31.41 -31.83 0.42
CA LEU A 22 -31.23 -31.08 -0.83
C LEU A 22 -29.80 -31.30 -1.40
N GLY A 23 -28.88 -31.89 -0.65
CA GLY A 23 -27.53 -32.13 -1.09
C GLY A 23 -26.69 -30.85 -1.31
N ASN A 24 -27.16 -29.69 -0.79
CA ASN A 24 -26.52 -28.39 -0.97
C ASN A 24 -25.75 -27.91 0.25
N VAL A 25 -25.42 -28.80 1.18
CA VAL A 25 -24.67 -28.47 2.40
C VAL A 25 -23.20 -28.26 2.07
N ILE A 26 -22.69 -27.07 2.41
CA ILE A 26 -21.27 -26.77 2.39
C ILE A 26 -20.70 -27.03 3.78
N VAL A 27 -19.76 -27.97 3.87
CA VAL A 27 -19.16 -28.38 5.13
C VAL A 27 -17.92 -27.51 5.40
N PRO A 28 -17.85 -26.79 6.55
CA PRO A 28 -16.71 -25.92 6.85
C PRO A 28 -15.36 -26.62 6.81
N ALA A 29 -15.29 -27.89 7.27
CA ALA A 29 -14.08 -28.69 7.24
C ALA A 29 -13.55 -28.92 5.81
N ASP A 30 -14.44 -29.10 4.82
CA ASP A 30 -14.04 -29.23 3.42
C ASP A 30 -13.54 -27.91 2.86
N MET A 31 -14.15 -26.78 3.22
CA MET A 31 -13.71 -25.44 2.86
C MET A 31 -12.31 -25.17 3.42
N VAL A 32 -12.06 -25.50 4.69
CA VAL A 32 -10.74 -25.35 5.31
C VAL A 32 -9.72 -26.25 4.63
N ARG A 33 -10.06 -27.51 4.32
CA ARG A 33 -9.16 -28.43 3.61
C ARG A 33 -8.79 -27.94 2.20
N LEU A 34 -9.74 -27.34 1.46
CA LEU A 34 -9.55 -26.88 0.09
C LEU A 34 -8.91 -25.48 -0.02
N HIS A 35 -9.17 -24.62 0.94
CA HIS A 35 -8.87 -23.19 0.82
C HIS A 35 -8.03 -22.62 1.98
N GLY A 36 -7.97 -23.33 3.10
CA GLY A 36 -7.40 -22.84 4.35
C GLY A 36 -8.43 -22.08 5.20
N SER A 37 -8.20 -22.07 6.51
CA SER A 37 -9.09 -21.43 7.48
C SER A 37 -9.15 -19.93 7.33
N ASP A 38 -8.04 -19.26 7.00
CA ASP A 38 -7.98 -17.80 6.82
C ASP A 38 -8.88 -17.34 5.69
N ILE A 39 -9.01 -18.11 4.60
CA ILE A 39 -9.93 -17.78 3.50
C ILE A 39 -11.38 -17.86 3.96
N LEU A 40 -11.76 -18.90 4.71
CA LEU A 40 -13.11 -19.03 5.24
C LEU A 40 -13.44 -17.90 6.21
N ARG A 41 -12.51 -17.56 7.11
CA ARG A 41 -12.66 -16.47 8.06
C ARG A 41 -12.76 -15.10 7.36
N LEU A 42 -11.93 -14.88 6.34
CA LEU A 42 -11.97 -13.64 5.54
C LEU A 42 -13.29 -13.51 4.78
N TRP A 43 -13.84 -14.63 4.27
CA TRP A 43 -15.16 -14.62 3.67
C TRP A 43 -16.24 -14.21 4.69
N VAL A 44 -16.24 -14.78 5.90
CA VAL A 44 -17.17 -14.38 6.96
C VAL A 44 -17.04 -12.87 7.26
N ALA A 45 -15.83 -12.36 7.42
CA ALA A 45 -15.59 -10.96 7.65
C ALA A 45 -16.00 -10.05 6.47
N SER A 46 -16.02 -10.58 5.24
CA SER A 46 -16.40 -9.79 4.05
C SER A 46 -17.91 -9.61 3.88
N THR A 47 -18.73 -10.32 4.67
CA THR A 47 -20.19 -10.33 4.56
C THR A 47 -20.86 -9.53 5.69
N ASP A 48 -22.06 -9.05 5.44
CA ASP A 48 -22.93 -8.54 6.51
C ASP A 48 -23.58 -9.73 7.23
N TYR A 49 -22.98 -10.15 8.32
CA TYR A 49 -23.42 -11.31 9.09
C TYR A 49 -24.75 -11.08 9.86
N THR A 50 -25.21 -9.84 9.96
CA THR A 50 -26.51 -9.52 10.61
C THR A 50 -27.69 -9.98 9.76
N GLU A 51 -27.47 -10.15 8.46
CA GLU A 51 -28.42 -10.66 7.49
C GLU A 51 -28.10 -12.11 7.08
N ASP A 52 -28.97 -12.74 6.29
CA ASP A 52 -28.69 -14.04 5.70
C ASP A 52 -27.61 -13.93 4.62
N VAL A 53 -26.54 -14.72 4.76
CA VAL A 53 -25.38 -14.65 3.88
C VAL A 53 -25.32 -15.84 2.93
N ARG A 54 -24.86 -15.63 1.69
CA ARG A 54 -24.67 -16.67 0.70
C ARG A 54 -23.22 -17.10 0.62
N ILE A 55 -23.00 -18.40 0.47
CA ILE A 55 -21.68 -18.96 0.18
C ILE A 55 -21.70 -19.71 -1.15
N SER A 56 -20.68 -19.46 -2.00
CA SER A 56 -20.49 -20.15 -3.26
C SER A 56 -19.00 -20.14 -3.64
N ASP A 57 -18.62 -21.01 -4.56
CA ASP A 57 -17.24 -21.08 -5.07
C ASP A 57 -16.81 -19.74 -5.68
N ASP A 58 -17.69 -19.01 -6.34
CA ASP A 58 -17.34 -17.73 -6.97
C ASP A 58 -17.10 -16.64 -5.93
N LEU A 59 -17.88 -16.58 -4.85
CA LEU A 59 -17.64 -15.68 -3.73
C LEU A 59 -16.30 -16.00 -3.03
N ILE A 60 -16.00 -17.27 -2.84
CA ILE A 60 -14.72 -17.71 -2.27
C ILE A 60 -13.55 -17.34 -3.20
N LYS A 61 -13.70 -17.44 -4.53
CA LYS A 61 -12.67 -16.98 -5.47
C LYS A 61 -12.39 -15.48 -5.34
N GLN A 62 -13.42 -14.64 -5.19
CA GLN A 62 -13.24 -13.19 -4.98
C GLN A 62 -12.47 -12.91 -3.69
N VAL A 63 -12.82 -13.58 -2.61
CA VAL A 63 -12.11 -13.45 -1.32
C VAL A 63 -10.66 -13.91 -1.42
N LYS A 64 -10.38 -14.98 -2.17
CA LYS A 64 -9.00 -15.43 -2.45
C LYS A 64 -8.17 -14.38 -3.16
N GLU A 65 -8.75 -13.64 -4.11
CA GLU A 65 -8.04 -12.55 -4.79
C GLU A 65 -7.69 -11.42 -3.82
N SER A 66 -8.61 -11.04 -2.92
CA SER A 66 -8.31 -10.06 -1.85
C SER A 66 -7.22 -10.56 -0.92
N TYR A 67 -7.31 -11.81 -0.47
CA TYR A 67 -6.28 -12.45 0.36
C TYR A 67 -4.92 -12.48 -0.33
N ARG A 68 -4.88 -12.81 -1.64
CA ARG A 68 -3.64 -12.83 -2.42
C ARG A 68 -2.99 -11.46 -2.49
N LYS A 69 -3.76 -10.37 -2.63
CA LYS A 69 -3.24 -9.01 -2.60
C LYS A 69 -2.60 -8.69 -1.26
N ILE A 70 -3.28 -8.97 -0.15
CA ILE A 70 -2.74 -8.79 1.22
C ILE A 70 -1.42 -9.56 1.36
N ARG A 71 -1.39 -10.83 1.00
CA ARG A 71 -0.18 -11.67 1.12
C ARG A 71 0.97 -11.20 0.22
N ASN A 72 0.67 -10.68 -0.96
CA ASN A 72 1.68 -10.13 -1.86
C ASN A 72 2.31 -8.85 -1.31
N THR A 73 1.54 -7.96 -0.68
CA THR A 73 2.10 -6.77 -0.01
C THR A 73 2.99 -7.17 1.17
N TYR A 74 2.57 -8.14 1.98
CA TYR A 74 3.39 -8.67 3.08
C TYR A 74 4.70 -9.26 2.58
N LYS A 75 4.65 -10.09 1.52
CA LYS A 75 5.86 -10.66 0.90
C LYS A 75 6.80 -9.57 0.38
N PHE A 76 6.27 -8.51 -0.24
CA PHE A 76 7.06 -7.38 -0.71
C PHE A 76 7.74 -6.66 0.46
N MET A 77 6.98 -6.31 1.50
CA MET A 77 7.50 -5.60 2.68
C MET A 77 8.55 -6.43 3.40
N LEU A 78 8.29 -7.70 3.71
CA LEU A 78 9.26 -8.61 4.33
C LEU A 78 10.53 -8.76 3.51
N GLY A 79 10.41 -8.86 2.18
CA GLY A 79 11.55 -8.94 1.28
C GLY A 79 12.48 -7.74 1.36
N ASN A 80 11.90 -6.55 1.57
CA ASN A 80 12.61 -5.28 1.66
C ASN A 80 13.05 -4.89 3.09
N LEU A 81 12.72 -5.70 4.09
CA LEU A 81 13.12 -5.51 5.49
C LEU A 81 14.28 -6.44 5.92
N LYS A 82 14.83 -7.26 5.03
CA LYS A 82 15.87 -8.26 5.38
C LYS A 82 17.15 -7.68 5.96
N ASP A 83 17.51 -6.48 5.54
CA ASP A 83 18.71 -5.76 5.97
C ASP A 83 18.40 -4.59 6.94
N PHE A 84 17.23 -4.62 7.56
CA PHE A 84 16.72 -3.57 8.42
C PHE A 84 16.59 -4.04 9.86
N ASP A 85 17.29 -3.40 10.78
CA ASP A 85 17.14 -3.56 12.23
C ASP A 85 16.39 -2.35 12.79
N TYR A 86 15.12 -2.55 13.15
CA TYR A 86 14.27 -1.46 13.64
C TYR A 86 14.88 -0.68 14.82
N THR A 87 15.62 -1.37 15.69
CA THR A 87 16.23 -0.74 16.88
C THR A 87 17.40 0.17 16.56
N LYS A 88 18.05 -0.02 15.40
CA LYS A 88 19.25 0.72 14.99
C LYS A 88 19.01 1.65 13.80
N ASP A 89 18.18 1.18 12.85
CA ASP A 89 18.05 1.77 11.52
C ASP A 89 16.78 2.62 11.38
N SER A 90 15.86 2.59 12.37
CA SER A 90 14.62 3.33 12.30
C SER A 90 14.85 4.84 12.29
N ILE A 91 14.12 5.52 11.42
CA ILE A 91 14.13 6.97 11.29
C ILE A 91 12.96 7.54 12.09
N LYS A 92 13.23 8.60 12.88
CA LYS A 92 12.18 9.30 13.62
C LYS A 92 11.25 10.03 12.66
N TYR A 93 9.98 10.15 13.03
CA TYR A 93 8.96 10.82 12.22
C TYR A 93 9.39 12.23 11.76
N GLU A 94 10.01 13.00 12.65
CA GLU A 94 10.46 14.37 12.39
C GLU A 94 11.48 14.45 11.24
N ASP A 95 12.32 13.42 11.11
CA ASP A 95 13.41 13.33 10.13
C ASP A 95 12.97 12.66 8.82
N MET A 96 11.71 12.17 8.73
CA MET A 96 11.18 11.50 7.55
C MET A 96 10.89 12.50 6.41
N PRO A 97 11.10 12.09 5.15
CA PRO A 97 10.54 12.80 4.00
C PRO A 97 9.01 12.91 4.10
N TYR A 98 8.42 13.95 3.50
CA TYR A 98 6.98 14.21 3.58
C TYR A 98 6.12 13.06 3.07
N TYR A 99 6.56 12.29 2.07
CA TYR A 99 5.81 11.13 1.58
C TYR A 99 5.76 9.98 2.61
N ASP A 100 6.78 9.84 3.44
CA ASP A 100 6.80 8.88 4.54
C ASP A 100 5.96 9.36 5.72
N LYS A 101 6.03 10.66 6.04
CA LYS A 101 5.13 11.29 7.03
C LYS A 101 3.66 11.11 6.65
N TYR A 102 3.33 11.30 5.37
CA TYR A 102 2.00 11.06 4.86
C TYR A 102 1.57 9.60 5.08
N MET A 103 2.44 8.64 4.75
CA MET A 103 2.12 7.22 4.95
C MET A 103 1.94 6.85 6.42
N MET A 104 2.73 7.43 7.33
CA MET A 104 2.53 7.24 8.78
C MET A 104 1.18 7.80 9.25
N ASN A 105 0.74 8.94 8.71
CA ASN A 105 -0.58 9.50 8.99
C ASN A 105 -1.70 8.61 8.45
N GLU A 106 -1.57 8.09 7.22
CA GLU A 106 -2.54 7.16 6.64
C GLU A 106 -2.61 5.84 7.42
N LEU A 107 -1.47 5.32 7.90
CA LEU A 107 -1.43 4.16 8.78
C LEU A 107 -2.20 4.41 10.09
N ASN A 108 -2.04 5.58 10.70
CA ASN A 108 -2.76 5.95 11.92
C ASN A 108 -4.27 6.09 11.68
N LYS A 109 -4.69 6.71 10.58
CA LYS A 109 -6.10 6.79 10.18
C LYS A 109 -6.69 5.40 9.96
N PHE A 110 -5.97 4.55 9.21
CA PHE A 110 -6.36 3.16 8.97
C PHE A 110 -6.50 2.39 10.28
N THR A 111 -5.50 2.45 11.16
CA THR A 111 -5.51 1.80 12.48
C THR A 111 -6.72 2.23 13.31
N LYS A 112 -6.94 3.54 13.43
CA LYS A 112 -8.07 4.12 14.17
C LYS A 112 -9.41 3.60 13.64
N ASN A 113 -9.61 3.67 12.33
CA ASN A 113 -10.87 3.28 11.71
C ASN A 113 -11.12 1.77 11.88
N VAL A 114 -10.10 0.93 11.73
CA VAL A 114 -10.22 -0.52 11.92
C VAL A 114 -10.59 -0.86 13.37
N LEU A 115 -9.94 -0.21 14.36
CA LEU A 115 -10.26 -0.41 15.78
C LEU A 115 -11.69 0.03 16.11
N GLU A 116 -12.15 1.14 15.54
CA GLU A 116 -13.53 1.61 15.72
C GLU A 116 -14.55 0.62 15.15
N GLU A 117 -14.30 0.08 13.96
CA GLU A 117 -15.18 -0.91 13.34
C GLU A 117 -15.18 -2.25 14.08
N TYR A 118 -14.06 -2.67 14.67
CA TYR A 118 -14.03 -3.82 15.58
C TYR A 118 -14.88 -3.59 16.84
N ASN A 119 -14.78 -2.41 17.46
CA ASN A 119 -15.58 -2.06 18.62
C ASN A 119 -17.09 -2.05 18.32
N ASN A 120 -17.46 -1.77 17.06
CA ASN A 120 -18.84 -1.78 16.59
C ASN A 120 -19.27 -3.15 16.00
N TYR A 121 -18.43 -4.19 16.11
CA TYR A 121 -18.65 -5.51 15.49
C TYR A 121 -18.90 -5.47 14.00
N ASN A 122 -18.41 -4.45 13.29
CA ASN A 122 -18.61 -4.24 11.85
C ASN A 122 -17.45 -4.82 11.03
N PHE A 123 -17.36 -6.14 10.99
CA PHE A 123 -16.26 -6.84 10.33
C PHE A 123 -16.23 -6.61 8.82
N GLN A 124 -17.40 -6.38 8.19
CA GLN A 124 -17.47 -6.07 6.77
C GLN A 124 -16.74 -4.75 6.43
N ASN A 125 -16.86 -3.74 7.29
CA ASN A 125 -16.12 -2.50 7.10
C ASN A 125 -14.63 -2.67 7.39
N VAL A 126 -14.25 -3.49 8.37
CA VAL A 126 -12.83 -3.86 8.55
C VAL A 126 -12.27 -4.46 7.26
N TYR A 127 -12.97 -5.43 6.64
CA TYR A 127 -12.58 -6.01 5.36
C TYR A 127 -12.44 -4.96 4.25
N LYS A 128 -13.40 -4.03 4.13
CA LYS A 128 -13.36 -2.94 3.14
C LYS A 128 -12.18 -1.99 3.37
N LEU A 129 -11.94 -1.58 4.62
CA LEU A 129 -10.81 -0.71 4.99
C LEU A 129 -9.47 -1.35 4.63
N VAL A 130 -9.29 -2.64 4.96
CA VAL A 130 -8.08 -3.39 4.62
C VAL A 130 -7.88 -3.48 3.11
N ASN A 131 -8.92 -3.84 2.34
CA ASN A 131 -8.80 -3.92 0.88
C ASN A 131 -8.48 -2.56 0.24
N ASN A 132 -9.07 -1.48 0.73
CA ASN A 132 -8.79 -0.13 0.24
C ASN A 132 -7.35 0.28 0.57
N PHE A 133 -6.92 0.09 1.82
CA PHE A 133 -5.56 0.43 2.23
C PHE A 133 -4.51 -0.35 1.43
N VAL A 134 -4.66 -1.68 1.34
CA VAL A 134 -3.76 -2.56 0.59
C VAL A 134 -3.74 -2.25 -0.91
N SER A 135 -4.90 -2.01 -1.53
CA SER A 135 -4.99 -1.83 -2.98
C SER A 135 -4.60 -0.42 -3.42
N PHE A 136 -5.14 0.62 -2.79
CA PHE A 136 -4.99 1.99 -3.23
C PHE A 136 -3.83 2.69 -2.54
N THR A 137 -3.81 2.71 -1.21
CA THR A 137 -2.78 3.44 -0.47
C THR A 137 -1.42 2.76 -0.57
N LEU A 138 -1.35 1.43 -0.38
CA LEU A 138 -0.10 0.69 -0.49
C LEU A 138 0.26 0.38 -1.94
N SER A 139 -0.47 -0.52 -2.60
CA SER A 139 -0.02 -1.10 -3.88
C SER A 139 0.04 -0.10 -5.02
N ASN A 140 -0.99 0.76 -5.18
CA ASN A 140 -1.07 1.70 -6.29
C ASN A 140 -0.31 3.00 -6.07
N PHE A 141 0.09 3.29 -4.84
CA PHE A 141 0.83 4.51 -4.54
C PHE A 141 2.16 4.21 -3.86
N TYR A 142 2.17 3.89 -2.57
CA TYR A 142 3.39 3.90 -1.77
C TYR A 142 4.40 2.84 -2.21
N LEU A 143 3.97 1.58 -2.36
CA LEU A 143 4.86 0.50 -2.76
C LEU A 143 5.33 0.62 -4.21
N ASP A 144 4.63 1.37 -5.06
CA ASP A 144 5.01 1.50 -6.46
C ASP A 144 6.19 2.45 -6.65
N PHE A 145 6.10 3.69 -6.17
CA PHE A 145 7.20 4.63 -6.32
C PHE A 145 8.42 4.32 -5.44
N THR A 146 8.19 3.71 -4.26
CA THR A 146 9.30 3.37 -3.34
C THR A 146 10.20 2.25 -3.85
N LYS A 147 9.82 1.51 -4.89
CA LYS A 147 10.70 0.53 -5.55
C LYS A 147 12.02 1.16 -6.00
N ASP A 148 11.98 2.37 -6.57
CA ASP A 148 13.18 3.08 -6.96
C ASP A 148 14.10 3.36 -5.76
N ILE A 149 13.53 3.77 -4.63
CA ILE A 149 14.28 4.01 -3.40
C ILE A 149 14.85 2.70 -2.84
N LEU A 150 14.01 1.67 -2.68
CA LEU A 150 14.39 0.41 -2.03
C LEU A 150 15.44 -0.37 -2.81
N TYR A 151 15.43 -0.30 -4.15
CA TYR A 151 16.34 -1.10 -5.00
C TYR A 151 17.55 -0.32 -5.48
N ILE A 152 17.47 1.02 -5.51
CA ILE A 152 18.53 1.83 -6.08
C ILE A 152 19.40 2.48 -5.00
N GLU A 153 18.80 3.01 -3.93
CA GLU A 153 19.52 3.73 -2.89
C GLU A 153 20.45 2.82 -2.07
N LYS A 154 21.48 3.43 -1.45
CA LYS A 154 22.38 2.72 -0.52
C LYS A 154 21.61 2.14 0.64
N ALA A 155 22.10 1.01 1.16
CA ALA A 155 21.51 0.32 2.28
C ALA A 155 21.32 1.21 3.52
N ASP A 156 22.28 2.09 3.78
CA ASP A 156 22.34 3.00 4.93
C ASP A 156 21.82 4.42 4.64
N SER A 157 21.28 4.68 3.44
CA SER A 157 20.75 6.01 3.13
C SER A 157 19.51 6.34 3.96
N LEU A 158 19.39 7.59 4.39
CA LEU A 158 18.26 8.07 5.18
C LEU A 158 16.93 7.78 4.49
N VAL A 159 16.83 8.07 3.19
CA VAL A 159 15.57 7.88 2.45
C VAL A 159 15.16 6.41 2.37
N ARG A 160 16.12 5.48 2.20
CA ARG A 160 15.83 4.05 2.17
C ARG A 160 15.44 3.53 3.56
N ARG A 161 16.19 3.93 4.61
CA ARG A 161 15.86 3.58 6.00
C ARG A 161 14.52 4.16 6.45
N SER A 162 14.17 5.36 5.98
CA SER A 162 12.86 5.97 6.23
C SER A 162 11.73 5.13 5.64
N VAL A 163 11.82 4.76 4.37
CA VAL A 163 10.85 3.86 3.73
C VAL A 163 10.77 2.52 4.48
N GLN A 164 11.91 1.90 4.83
CA GLN A 164 11.91 0.65 5.59
C GLN A 164 11.26 0.80 6.98
N THR A 165 11.44 1.93 7.64
CA THR A 165 10.76 2.25 8.92
C THR A 165 9.25 2.26 8.74
N VAL A 166 8.77 2.91 7.67
CA VAL A 166 7.33 2.94 7.34
C VAL A 166 6.81 1.53 7.03
N LEU A 167 7.51 0.75 6.19
CA LEU A 167 7.12 -0.62 5.86
C LEU A 167 7.03 -1.52 7.10
N TYR A 168 7.99 -1.38 8.03
CA TYR A 168 7.96 -2.13 9.29
C TYR A 168 6.74 -1.77 10.14
N ASN A 169 6.47 -0.46 10.32
CA ASN A 169 5.31 -0.01 11.10
C ASN A 169 3.98 -0.47 10.47
N ILE A 170 3.84 -0.37 9.15
CA ILE A 170 2.66 -0.87 8.43
C ILE A 170 2.48 -2.35 8.71
N LEU A 171 3.52 -3.16 8.47
CA LEU A 171 3.43 -4.61 8.57
C LEU A 171 3.15 -5.05 10.03
N ASN A 172 3.82 -4.45 11.01
CA ASN A 172 3.60 -4.72 12.43
C ASN A 172 2.18 -4.36 12.88
N ASN A 173 1.61 -3.24 12.40
CA ASN A 173 0.24 -2.85 12.73
C ASN A 173 -0.77 -3.77 12.02
N GLU A 174 -0.60 -4.02 10.73
CA GLU A 174 -1.54 -4.84 9.95
C GLU A 174 -1.64 -6.27 10.49
N VAL A 175 -0.53 -6.92 10.85
CA VAL A 175 -0.58 -8.29 11.38
C VAL A 175 -1.34 -8.38 12.69
N LYS A 176 -1.22 -7.37 13.56
CA LYS A 176 -1.97 -7.28 14.81
C LYS A 176 -3.45 -7.01 14.57
N LEU A 177 -3.77 -6.04 13.71
CA LEU A 177 -5.15 -5.70 13.34
C LEU A 177 -5.86 -6.86 12.65
N LEU A 178 -5.14 -7.67 11.87
CA LEU A 178 -5.72 -8.79 11.12
C LEU A 178 -5.68 -10.12 11.86
N ALA A 179 -4.97 -10.25 12.97
CA ALA A 179 -4.91 -11.49 13.75
C ALA A 179 -6.30 -12.05 14.11
N PRO A 180 -7.34 -11.24 14.44
CA PRO A 180 -8.68 -11.77 14.69
C PRO A 180 -9.34 -12.39 13.45
N ILE A 181 -9.00 -11.98 12.24
CA ILE A 181 -9.59 -12.45 10.98
C ILE A 181 -8.70 -13.48 10.29
N LEU A 182 -7.40 -13.20 10.18
CA LEU A 182 -6.37 -14.01 9.50
C LEU A 182 -5.34 -14.55 10.50
N PRO A 183 -5.74 -15.40 11.47
CA PRO A 183 -4.87 -15.78 12.58
C PRO A 183 -3.57 -16.48 12.13
N TYR A 184 -3.64 -17.35 11.14
CA TYR A 184 -2.45 -18.09 10.67
C TYR A 184 -1.52 -17.23 9.83
N THR A 185 -2.07 -16.40 8.95
CA THR A 185 -1.27 -15.47 8.13
C THR A 185 -0.58 -14.43 9.00
N SER A 186 -1.29 -13.87 9.98
CA SER A 186 -0.74 -12.89 10.91
C SER A 186 0.39 -13.50 11.76
N GLU A 187 0.21 -14.72 12.25
CA GLU A 187 1.24 -15.43 13.02
C GLU A 187 2.47 -15.72 12.16
N GLU A 188 2.27 -16.24 10.93
CA GLU A 188 3.36 -16.52 9.98
C GLU A 188 4.21 -15.26 9.74
N VAL A 189 3.57 -14.12 9.49
CA VAL A 189 4.27 -12.86 9.21
C VAL A 189 4.92 -12.29 10.47
N TYR A 190 4.21 -12.32 11.60
CA TYR A 190 4.72 -11.83 12.87
C TYR A 190 6.00 -12.56 13.30
N SER A 191 6.06 -13.87 13.11
CA SER A 191 7.24 -14.68 13.42
C SER A 191 8.49 -14.32 12.61
N LEU A 192 8.32 -13.61 11.48
CA LEU A 192 9.40 -13.12 10.62
C LEU A 192 9.84 -11.67 10.93
N LEU A 193 9.11 -10.99 11.81
CA LEU A 193 9.44 -9.64 12.28
C LEU A 193 10.21 -9.72 13.61
N PRO A 194 11.02 -8.72 13.97
CA PRO A 194 11.46 -8.54 15.35
C PRO A 194 10.25 -8.42 16.28
N HIS A 195 10.15 -9.27 17.30
CA HIS A 195 9.02 -9.34 18.20
C HIS A 195 9.46 -9.62 19.66
N THR A 196 8.64 -9.24 20.61
CA THR A 196 8.85 -9.47 22.07
C THR A 196 8.00 -10.61 22.59
N GLU A 197 6.79 -10.77 22.06
CA GLU A 197 5.85 -11.81 22.46
C GLU A 197 6.05 -13.08 21.59
N GLU A 198 5.78 -14.26 22.15
CA GLU A 198 5.91 -15.53 21.43
C GLU A 198 4.94 -15.68 20.25
N SER A 199 3.83 -14.94 20.26
CA SER A 199 2.77 -15.01 19.25
C SER A 199 2.12 -13.64 19.08
N VAL A 200 1.66 -13.34 17.86
CA VAL A 200 0.86 -12.15 17.59
C VAL A 200 -0.42 -12.10 18.44
N HIS A 201 -0.94 -13.26 18.80
CA HIS A 201 -2.16 -13.39 19.61
C HIS A 201 -1.97 -13.02 21.09
N LEU A 202 -0.73 -12.82 21.54
CA LEU A 202 -0.39 -12.33 22.88
C LEU A 202 -0.11 -10.83 22.91
N THR A 203 -0.09 -10.19 21.74
CA THR A 203 0.15 -8.74 21.64
C THR A 203 -1.13 -7.94 21.83
N ASP A 204 -0.98 -6.71 22.31
CA ASP A 204 -2.05 -5.73 22.26
C ASP A 204 -2.29 -5.21 20.85
N MET A 205 -3.50 -4.69 20.58
CA MET A 205 -3.81 -3.97 19.36
C MET A 205 -2.91 -2.74 19.22
N PRO A 206 -2.59 -2.30 17.97
CA PRO A 206 -1.73 -1.15 17.77
C PRO A 206 -2.34 0.12 18.37
N GLU A 207 -1.49 0.97 18.93
CA GLU A 207 -1.87 2.30 19.36
C GLU A 207 -1.93 3.28 18.18
N VAL A 208 -2.84 4.24 18.28
CA VAL A 208 -2.95 5.35 17.32
C VAL A 208 -2.05 6.48 17.78
N VAL A 209 -1.09 6.87 16.96
CA VAL A 209 -0.19 7.98 17.22
C VAL A 209 -0.66 9.21 16.43
N THR A 210 -0.78 10.36 17.10
CA THR A 210 -1.12 11.62 16.45
C THR A 210 0.12 12.50 16.35
N TYR A 211 0.50 12.91 15.14
CA TYR A 211 1.60 13.82 14.91
C TYR A 211 1.09 15.27 14.82
N SER A 212 1.88 16.23 15.29
CA SER A 212 1.48 17.65 15.36
C SER A 212 1.27 18.30 14.00
N ASP A 213 1.97 17.82 12.97
CA ASP A 213 1.92 18.32 11.59
C ASP A 213 0.99 17.50 10.67
N SER A 214 0.20 16.57 11.23
CA SER A 214 -0.67 15.67 10.45
C SER A 214 -1.60 16.40 9.49
N ALA A 215 -2.21 17.50 9.92
CA ALA A 215 -3.14 18.30 9.10
C ALA A 215 -2.41 19.00 7.95
N GLU A 216 -1.22 19.57 8.19
CA GLU A 216 -0.39 20.20 7.17
C GLU A 216 0.07 19.18 6.12
N VAL A 217 0.53 18.01 6.57
CA VAL A 217 0.94 16.92 5.66
C VAL A 217 -0.25 16.42 4.83
N GLU A 218 -1.45 16.33 5.40
CA GLU A 218 -2.66 15.93 4.69
C GLU A 218 -3.03 16.95 3.61
N GLU A 219 -3.02 18.24 3.93
CA GLU A 219 -3.32 19.32 2.97
C GLU A 219 -2.32 19.33 1.82
N LEU A 220 -1.03 19.21 2.11
CA LEU A 220 0.03 19.06 1.11
C LEU A 220 -0.25 17.89 0.14
N PHE A 221 -0.63 16.73 0.68
CA PHE A 221 -0.88 15.55 -0.15
C PHE A 221 -2.21 15.60 -0.90
N ASN A 222 -3.22 16.32 -0.42
CA ASN A 222 -4.43 16.60 -1.19
C ASN A 222 -4.09 17.42 -2.45
N LEU A 223 -3.26 18.45 -2.33
CA LEU A 223 -2.78 19.23 -3.46
C LEU A 223 -1.88 18.41 -4.40
N PHE A 224 -0.99 17.58 -3.83
CA PHE A 224 -0.15 16.67 -4.60
C PHE A 224 -0.98 15.68 -5.43
N PHE A 225 -2.01 15.05 -4.87
CA PHE A 225 -2.85 14.11 -5.60
C PHE A 225 -3.68 14.79 -6.68
N GLU A 226 -4.16 16.02 -6.44
CA GLU A 226 -4.82 16.83 -7.49
C GLU A 226 -3.88 17.05 -8.68
N LEU A 227 -2.62 17.40 -8.42
CA LEU A 227 -1.59 17.56 -9.46
C LEU A 227 -1.26 16.22 -10.13
N LYS A 228 -1.11 15.16 -9.35
CA LYS A 228 -0.83 13.80 -9.84
C LYS A 228 -1.90 13.29 -10.78
N ASP A 229 -3.16 13.56 -10.51
CA ASP A 229 -4.27 13.16 -11.39
C ASP A 229 -4.18 13.85 -12.75
N LYS A 230 -3.79 15.13 -12.79
CA LYS A 230 -3.55 15.86 -14.04
C LYS A 230 -2.38 15.27 -14.81
N VAL A 231 -1.28 14.97 -14.12
CA VAL A 231 -0.09 14.31 -14.71
C VAL A 231 -0.45 12.93 -15.26
N ASN A 232 -1.15 12.11 -14.48
CA ASN A 232 -1.56 10.77 -14.89
C ASN A 232 -2.46 10.80 -16.13
N LYS A 233 -3.39 11.76 -16.22
CA LYS A 233 -4.24 11.95 -17.40
C LYS A 233 -3.40 12.25 -18.64
N LYS A 234 -2.43 13.15 -18.55
CA LYS A 234 -1.54 13.49 -19.67
C LYS A 234 -0.61 12.34 -20.06
N LEU A 235 -0.13 11.55 -19.08
CA LEU A 235 0.64 10.34 -19.35
C LEU A 235 -0.20 9.27 -20.08
N GLU A 236 -1.48 9.16 -19.73
CA GLU A 236 -2.42 8.25 -20.41
C GLU A 236 -2.69 8.71 -21.86
N GLU A 237 -2.94 10.00 -22.08
CA GLU A 237 -3.07 10.60 -23.41
C GLU A 237 -1.82 10.30 -24.27
N ALA A 238 -0.62 10.54 -23.74
CA ALA A 238 0.65 10.27 -24.42
C ALA A 238 0.87 8.78 -24.77
N ARG A 239 0.41 7.85 -23.90
CA ARG A 239 0.44 6.40 -24.20
C ARG A 239 -0.53 6.03 -25.32
N ASN A 240 -1.75 6.56 -25.30
CA ASN A 240 -2.77 6.30 -26.31
C ASN A 240 -2.34 6.81 -27.69
N GLU A 241 -1.64 7.94 -27.74
CA GLU A 241 -1.03 8.53 -28.94
C GLU A 241 0.26 7.81 -29.36
N LYS A 242 0.73 6.83 -28.56
CA LYS A 242 1.99 6.09 -28.77
C LYS A 242 3.24 6.99 -28.77
N LEU A 243 3.17 8.14 -28.10
CA LEU A 243 4.32 9.00 -27.88
C LEU A 243 5.33 8.34 -26.93
N ILE A 244 4.81 7.67 -25.88
CA ILE A 244 5.58 6.90 -24.89
C ILE A 244 5.02 5.48 -24.77
N GLY A 245 5.89 4.51 -24.45
CA GLY A 245 5.50 3.14 -24.10
C GLY A 245 5.35 2.95 -22.59
N SER A 246 6.18 3.60 -21.80
CA SER A 246 6.15 3.57 -20.34
C SER A 246 6.26 5.00 -19.77
N ALA A 247 5.81 5.18 -18.52
CA ALA A 247 5.90 6.49 -17.85
C ALA A 247 7.36 6.95 -17.64
N LEU A 248 8.29 6.01 -17.47
CA LEU A 248 9.72 6.33 -17.38
C LEU A 248 10.33 6.89 -18.69
N GLU A 249 9.65 6.76 -19.84
CA GLU A 249 10.08 7.45 -21.06
C GLU A 249 9.69 8.93 -21.10
N ALA A 250 8.94 9.41 -20.09
CA ALA A 250 8.39 10.75 -20.10
C ALA A 250 9.28 11.76 -19.38
N VAL A 251 9.32 12.97 -19.95
CA VAL A 251 9.62 14.22 -19.28
C VAL A 251 8.31 14.96 -19.09
N VAL A 252 7.97 15.27 -17.84
CA VAL A 252 6.75 16.00 -17.49
C VAL A 252 7.12 17.46 -17.26
N LYS A 253 6.55 18.35 -18.07
CA LYS A 253 6.69 19.81 -17.94
C LYS A 253 5.46 20.37 -17.26
N ILE A 254 5.66 21.15 -16.21
CA ILE A 254 4.59 21.72 -15.41
C ILE A 254 4.70 23.27 -15.42
N ASN A 255 3.67 23.92 -15.95
CA ASN A 255 3.43 25.33 -15.71
C ASN A 255 2.65 25.44 -14.40
N LEU A 256 3.38 25.69 -13.32
CA LEU A 256 2.88 25.49 -11.97
C LEU A 256 1.91 26.60 -11.55
N ASP A 257 0.65 26.22 -11.31
CA ASP A 257 -0.30 27.10 -10.62
C ASP A 257 0.25 27.44 -9.22
N PRO A 258 0.21 28.70 -8.78
CA PRO A 258 0.68 29.12 -7.46
C PRO A 258 0.16 28.29 -6.27
N LYS A 259 -1.02 27.70 -6.38
CA LYS A 259 -1.58 26.82 -5.34
C LYS A 259 -0.72 25.57 -5.04
N TYR A 260 0.12 25.13 -6.01
CA TYR A 260 1.02 24.00 -5.84
C TYR A 260 2.45 24.39 -5.43
N ASN A 261 2.69 25.67 -5.08
CA ASN A 261 4.04 26.10 -4.68
C ASN A 261 4.59 25.28 -3.51
N GLU A 262 3.75 24.95 -2.54
CA GLU A 262 4.14 24.13 -1.40
C GLU A 262 4.49 22.67 -1.82
N VAL A 263 3.76 22.10 -2.78
CA VAL A 263 4.10 20.79 -3.37
C VAL A 263 5.48 20.86 -4.03
N LYS A 264 5.79 21.91 -4.77
CA LYS A 264 7.13 22.12 -5.38
C LYS A 264 8.21 22.26 -4.32
N GLU A 265 7.96 23.04 -3.27
CA GLU A 265 8.93 23.30 -2.21
C GLU A 265 9.24 22.05 -1.40
N LYS A 266 8.23 21.32 -0.94
CA LYS A 266 8.36 20.19 -0.03
C LYS A 266 8.60 18.85 -0.74
N LEU A 267 8.06 18.64 -1.95
CA LEU A 267 8.13 17.39 -2.70
C LEU A 267 8.93 17.49 -4.01
N GLY A 268 9.36 18.69 -4.43
CA GLY A 268 9.92 18.92 -5.76
C GLY A 268 11.08 18.02 -6.14
N SER A 269 12.00 17.74 -5.23
CA SER A 269 13.12 16.83 -5.45
C SER A 269 12.71 15.36 -5.68
N TYR A 270 11.50 14.98 -5.24
CA TYR A 270 10.96 13.62 -5.33
C TYR A 270 9.84 13.48 -6.36
N LEU A 271 9.37 14.57 -6.99
CA LEU A 271 8.22 14.50 -7.90
C LEU A 271 8.41 13.55 -9.07
N HIS A 272 9.63 13.42 -9.59
CA HIS A 272 9.91 12.45 -10.66
C HIS A 272 9.67 11.01 -10.20
N GLN A 273 10.04 10.66 -8.96
CA GLN A 273 9.78 9.35 -8.36
C GLN A 273 8.30 9.17 -8.04
N LEU A 274 7.66 10.18 -7.43
CA LEU A 274 6.25 10.14 -7.04
C LEU A 274 5.29 10.05 -8.25
N PHE A 275 5.68 10.59 -9.40
CA PHE A 275 4.96 10.43 -10.69
C PHE A 275 5.44 9.22 -11.48
N ILE A 276 6.56 8.60 -11.08
CA ILE A 276 7.21 7.46 -11.77
C ILE A 276 7.59 7.85 -13.21
N VAL A 277 8.23 9.01 -13.36
CA VAL A 277 8.73 9.54 -14.64
C VAL A 277 10.23 9.83 -14.54
N SER A 278 10.92 9.92 -15.67
CA SER A 278 12.37 10.18 -15.65
C SER A 278 12.73 11.60 -15.23
N LYS A 279 11.89 12.59 -15.56
CA LYS A 279 12.19 13.99 -15.26
C LYS A 279 10.92 14.81 -15.08
N VAL A 280 10.97 15.78 -14.17
CA VAL A 280 9.98 16.85 -14.02
C VAL A 280 10.68 18.18 -14.24
N GLU A 281 10.14 19.00 -15.12
CA GLU A 281 10.62 20.35 -15.44
C GLU A 281 9.52 21.36 -15.16
N TYR A 282 9.91 22.60 -14.82
CA TYR A 282 8.98 23.67 -14.60
C TYR A 282 9.05 24.68 -15.74
N THR A 283 7.90 25.12 -16.24
CA THR A 283 7.75 26.15 -17.27
C THR A 283 7.02 27.35 -16.70
N THR A 284 7.12 28.48 -17.40
CA THR A 284 6.46 29.74 -17.02
C THR A 284 5.28 30.09 -17.93
N ASP A 285 5.10 29.31 -18.99
CA ASP A 285 4.09 29.53 -20.03
C ASP A 285 3.60 28.21 -20.61
N GLY A 286 2.51 28.23 -21.35
CA GLY A 286 1.93 27.05 -21.98
C GLY A 286 0.85 26.35 -21.15
N GLU A 287 0.55 25.11 -21.52
CA GLU A 287 -0.40 24.26 -20.78
C GLU A 287 0.11 23.93 -19.38
N GLU A 288 -0.81 23.69 -18.44
CA GLU A 288 -0.49 23.38 -17.05
C GLU A 288 0.38 22.13 -16.92
N VAL A 289 0.12 21.08 -17.71
CA VAL A 289 0.91 19.86 -17.75
C VAL A 289 1.10 19.41 -19.20
N VAL A 290 2.36 19.23 -19.59
CA VAL A 290 2.74 18.70 -20.91
C VAL A 290 3.63 17.48 -20.72
N VAL A 291 3.40 16.43 -21.50
CA VAL A 291 4.23 15.22 -21.51
C VAL A 291 5.00 15.16 -22.82
N GLU A 292 6.31 15.06 -22.73
CA GLU A 292 7.20 14.85 -23.85
C GLU A 292 7.93 13.51 -23.69
N LYS A 293 8.32 12.90 -24.82
CA LYS A 293 9.21 11.76 -24.79
C LYS A 293 10.63 12.20 -24.48
N SER A 294 11.29 11.55 -23.52
CA SER A 294 12.69 11.80 -23.24
C SER A 294 13.56 11.51 -24.45
N THR A 295 14.49 12.41 -24.73
CA THR A 295 15.55 12.24 -25.73
C THR A 295 16.80 11.60 -25.17
N GLY A 296 16.84 11.36 -23.84
CA GLY A 296 17.97 10.78 -23.14
C GLY A 296 18.11 9.26 -23.36
N GLU A 297 19.16 8.70 -22.78
CA GLU A 297 19.47 7.27 -22.82
C GLU A 297 19.00 6.58 -21.52
N LYS A 298 18.52 5.33 -21.67
CA LYS A 298 17.99 4.56 -20.55
C LYS A 298 19.12 4.02 -19.67
N CYS A 299 19.11 4.36 -18.39
CA CYS A 299 19.98 3.76 -17.38
C CYS A 299 19.62 2.28 -17.15
N ASN A 300 20.59 1.36 -17.29
CA ASN A 300 20.34 -0.08 -17.11
C ASN A 300 20.05 -0.50 -15.67
N ARG A 301 20.32 0.38 -14.68
CA ARG A 301 20.05 0.06 -13.26
C ARG A 301 18.71 0.63 -12.75
N CYS A 302 18.47 1.94 -12.88
CA CYS A 302 17.24 2.56 -12.37
C CYS A 302 16.14 2.72 -13.44
N TRP A 303 16.46 2.48 -14.71
CA TRP A 303 15.59 2.56 -15.88
C TRP A 303 15.09 3.97 -16.24
N ASN A 304 15.52 5.00 -15.49
CA ASN A 304 15.27 6.39 -15.87
C ASN A 304 16.04 6.74 -17.16
N TYR A 305 15.46 7.62 -17.95
CA TYR A 305 16.11 8.19 -19.13
C TYR A 305 16.82 9.49 -18.72
N VAL A 306 18.11 9.58 -19.03
CA VAL A 306 18.99 10.68 -18.61
C VAL A 306 19.81 11.20 -19.79
N ASP A 307 20.25 12.45 -19.70
CA ASP A 307 21.02 13.10 -20.77
C ASP A 307 22.45 12.55 -20.89
N HIS A 308 22.97 11.90 -19.83
CA HIS A 308 24.33 11.35 -19.81
C HIS A 308 24.40 10.04 -19.02
N LEU A 309 25.16 9.08 -19.52
CA LEU A 309 25.49 7.83 -18.84
C LEU A 309 26.99 7.70 -18.60
N ASN A 310 27.36 7.19 -17.44
CA ASN A 310 28.69 6.68 -17.11
C ASN A 310 28.75 5.19 -17.46
N GLY A 311 29.20 4.87 -18.67
CA GLY A 311 29.06 3.53 -19.25
C GLY A 311 27.59 3.25 -19.59
N ASP A 312 26.94 2.37 -18.83
CA ASP A 312 25.52 1.97 -19.04
C ASP A 312 24.59 2.41 -17.91
N ILE A 313 25.08 3.21 -16.95
CA ILE A 313 24.32 3.69 -15.80
C ILE A 313 24.40 5.22 -15.63
N CYS A 314 23.36 5.83 -15.06
CA CYS A 314 23.33 7.27 -14.79
C CYS A 314 24.25 7.67 -13.64
N ASP A 315 24.54 8.97 -13.52
CA ASP A 315 25.43 9.54 -12.48
C ASP A 315 24.96 9.17 -11.07
N ARG A 316 23.64 9.20 -10.78
CA ARG A 316 23.08 8.77 -9.50
C ARG A 316 23.46 7.33 -9.18
N CYS A 317 23.22 6.42 -10.12
CA CYS A 317 23.52 5.00 -9.95
C CYS A 317 25.04 4.75 -9.84
N HIS A 318 25.86 5.45 -10.64
CA HIS A 318 27.30 5.38 -10.59
C HIS A 318 27.85 5.83 -9.22
N ASN A 319 27.38 6.95 -8.70
CA ASN A 319 27.79 7.47 -7.39
C ASN A 319 27.40 6.53 -6.24
N ILE A 320 26.19 5.92 -6.32
CA ILE A 320 25.72 4.98 -5.30
C ILE A 320 26.57 3.71 -5.27
N ILE A 321 27.01 3.18 -6.42
CA ILE A 321 27.81 1.95 -6.49
C ILE A 321 29.25 2.19 -6.02
N ASN A 322 29.81 3.38 -6.29
CA ASN A 322 31.21 3.68 -6.03
C ASN A 322 31.47 4.40 -4.69
N SER A 323 30.47 4.60 -3.89
CA SER A 323 30.53 5.22 -2.56
C SER A 323 30.20 4.19 -1.49
#